data_e10091d1c48f779e0e1f76e14d4b0697
#
_entry.id   e10091d1c48f779e0e1f76e14d4b0697
#
_cell.length_a   1.000
_cell.length_b   1.000
_cell.length_c   1.000
_cell.angle_alpha   90.00
_cell.angle_beta   90.00
_cell.angle_gamma   90.00
#
_symmetry.space_group_name_H-M   'P 1'
#
loop_
_entity.id
_entity.type
_entity.pdbx_description
1 polymer ?
#
loop_
_entity_poly.entity_id
_entity_poly.type
_entity_poly.pdbx_seq_one_letter_code
_entity_poly.pdbx_strand_id
1 'polypeptide(L)'
;MPTRPFRFGLQAFEATSATEWFDTVHRAEQLGFSTLFTSDHYFGPGDIATEMSHRPIDVAPLTAIAMAAAVTTTLRVGCRVFACDFHHPVVLAKEMATLDMLSGGRLEVGLGAGWTAAEYDGLGIPMDSPGTRIERLAEYIGLMRAHWTGEQIDISGTHVNVHGFAGRPLPVQQPHPPIMIGGGAPRILRLAGRQADIVSLNFNNATGKLGAASVAGSGLDVTREKIGWVRDGAGDRFDQIELEIGAYFVAVGDDIAPQIAPMAGRYGVSPEELLSHPHGLFGSIAEIRDTLVARREQLGISYVTVAQRNMDEFAPVVAALAGT
;
A
#
# COMPACT_ATOMS: atom_id res chain seq x y z
N MET A 1 -13.16 -2.72 -18.06
CA MET A 1 -13.23 -2.94 -16.60
C MET A 1 -14.56 -2.39 -16.08
N PRO A 2 -15.21 -3.05 -15.12
CA PRO A 2 -16.34 -2.43 -14.44
C PRO A 2 -15.88 -1.16 -13.75
N THR A 3 -16.71 -0.11 -13.81
CA THR A 3 -16.41 1.14 -13.08
C THR A 3 -16.58 0.87 -11.59
N ARG A 4 -15.48 0.93 -10.83
CA ARG A 4 -15.51 0.77 -9.37
C ARG A 4 -15.72 2.13 -8.71
N PRO A 5 -16.44 2.19 -7.58
CA PRO A 5 -16.54 3.41 -6.78
C PRO A 5 -15.16 3.87 -6.30
N PHE A 6 -15.00 5.19 -6.16
CA PHE A 6 -13.76 5.72 -5.58
C PHE A 6 -13.65 5.35 -4.11
N ARG A 7 -12.43 4.95 -3.72
CA ARG A 7 -11.99 4.76 -2.35
C ARG A 7 -10.73 5.56 -2.09
N PHE A 8 -10.60 6.10 -0.89
CA PHE A 8 -9.45 6.90 -0.50
C PHE A 8 -8.81 6.31 0.75
N GLY A 9 -7.52 5.97 0.64
CA GLY A 9 -6.68 5.55 1.75
C GLY A 9 -5.90 6.72 2.32
N LEU A 10 -5.62 6.68 3.62
CA LEU A 10 -4.69 7.55 4.30
C LEU A 10 -3.48 6.74 4.76
N GLN A 11 -2.28 7.09 4.33
CA GLN A 11 -1.05 6.47 4.84
C GLN A 11 -0.51 7.31 5.99
N ALA A 12 -0.57 6.76 7.22
CA ALA A 12 -0.17 7.40 8.45
C ALA A 12 0.85 6.54 9.20
N PHE A 13 1.94 7.15 9.64
CA PHE A 13 3.01 6.51 10.42
C PHE A 13 3.79 7.50 11.29
N GLU A 14 3.40 8.76 11.28
CA GLU A 14 4.01 9.83 12.06
C GLU A 14 3.12 10.09 13.28
N ALA A 15 3.63 9.80 14.49
CA ALA A 15 2.98 10.15 15.74
C ALA A 15 3.99 10.06 16.90
N THR A 16 4.12 11.13 17.66
CA THR A 16 5.02 11.23 18.82
C THR A 16 4.30 11.00 20.15
N SER A 17 2.99 10.87 20.13
CA SER A 17 2.14 10.62 21.30
C SER A 17 0.89 9.82 20.95
N ALA A 18 0.28 9.20 21.95
CA ALA A 18 -1.00 8.52 21.81
C ALA A 18 -2.12 9.46 21.35
N THR A 19 -2.14 10.69 21.87
CA THR A 19 -3.12 11.72 21.48
C THR A 19 -3.02 12.02 19.99
N GLU A 20 -1.82 12.30 19.51
CA GLU A 20 -1.59 12.61 18.09
C GLU A 20 -2.01 11.45 17.16
N TRP A 21 -1.69 10.20 17.55
CA TRP A 21 -2.13 9.03 16.81
C TRP A 21 -3.64 8.90 16.74
N PHE A 22 -4.32 8.99 17.89
CA PHE A 22 -5.77 8.84 17.95
C PHE A 22 -6.52 10.00 17.28
N ASP A 23 -6.01 11.22 17.37
CA ASP A 23 -6.57 12.38 16.66
C ASP A 23 -6.48 12.17 15.13
N THR A 24 -5.34 11.68 14.62
CA THR A 24 -5.17 11.33 13.21
C THR A 24 -6.17 10.25 12.79
N VAL A 25 -6.33 9.19 13.59
CA VAL A 25 -7.23 8.06 13.29
C VAL A 25 -8.69 8.51 13.26
N HIS A 26 -9.14 9.23 14.30
CA HIS A 26 -10.51 9.75 14.35
C HIS A 26 -10.79 10.75 13.23
N ARG A 27 -9.82 11.61 12.95
CA ARG A 27 -9.93 12.59 11.86
C ARG A 27 -10.06 11.92 10.51
N ALA A 28 -9.29 10.86 10.24
CA ALA A 28 -9.41 10.08 8.99
C ALA A 28 -10.80 9.48 8.82
N GLU A 29 -11.37 8.89 9.89
CA GLU A 29 -12.74 8.35 9.86
C GLU A 29 -13.77 9.45 9.61
N GLN A 30 -13.69 10.58 10.33
CA GLN A 30 -14.61 11.72 10.19
C GLN A 30 -14.59 12.35 8.79
N LEU A 31 -13.43 12.37 8.15
CA LEU A 31 -13.26 12.92 6.81
C LEU A 31 -13.68 11.96 5.70
N GLY A 32 -14.09 10.72 6.03
CA GLY A 32 -14.61 9.74 5.08
C GLY A 32 -13.52 8.98 4.32
N PHE A 33 -12.29 8.94 4.81
CA PHE A 33 -11.29 8.00 4.29
C PHE A 33 -11.78 6.57 4.49
N SER A 34 -11.62 5.73 3.48
CA SER A 34 -12.07 4.34 3.54
C SER A 34 -11.15 3.46 4.37
N THR A 35 -9.85 3.75 4.36
CA THR A 35 -8.83 2.91 4.98
C THR A 35 -7.69 3.74 5.53
N LEU A 36 -7.21 3.40 6.71
CA LEU A 36 -5.95 3.91 7.26
C LEU A 36 -4.89 2.83 7.09
N PHE A 37 -3.79 3.20 6.44
CA PHE A 37 -2.61 2.36 6.25
C PHE A 37 -1.42 2.87 7.05
N THR A 38 -0.67 1.94 7.62
CA THR A 38 0.70 2.17 8.11
C THR A 38 1.73 1.70 7.10
N SER A 39 3.02 1.91 7.38
CA SER A 39 4.15 1.36 6.63
C SER A 39 4.94 0.39 7.50
N ASP A 40 5.43 -0.70 6.91
CA ASP A 40 6.23 -1.71 7.61
C ASP A 40 7.72 -1.38 7.51
N HIS A 41 8.11 -0.30 8.17
CA HIS A 41 9.48 0.16 8.28
C HIS A 41 9.82 0.44 9.76
N TYR A 42 11.08 0.20 10.14
CA TYR A 42 11.53 0.19 11.55
C TYR A 42 12.68 1.15 11.82
N PHE A 43 12.87 2.17 11.01
CA PHE A 43 13.93 3.16 11.18
C PHE A 43 13.39 4.49 11.71
N GLY A 44 14.14 5.05 12.66
CA GLY A 44 13.97 6.42 13.14
C GLY A 44 14.74 7.43 12.28
N PRO A 45 14.89 8.70 12.76
CA PRO A 45 15.73 9.68 12.09
C PRO A 45 17.20 9.23 12.11
N GLY A 46 17.91 9.38 10.97
CA GLY A 46 19.31 8.98 10.82
C GLY A 46 19.70 8.63 9.39
N ASP A 47 20.80 7.89 9.25
CA ASP A 47 21.40 7.59 7.96
C ASP A 47 20.49 6.75 7.05
N ILE A 48 19.77 5.77 7.61
CA ILE A 48 18.83 4.93 6.84
C ILE A 48 17.72 5.79 6.23
N ALA A 49 17.08 6.66 7.01
CA ALA A 49 16.04 7.57 6.53
C ALA A 49 16.56 8.49 5.41
N THR A 50 17.79 8.97 5.58
CA THR A 50 18.47 9.83 4.61
C THR A 50 18.78 9.07 3.31
N GLU A 51 19.33 7.87 3.40
CA GLU A 51 19.65 7.04 2.23
C GLU A 51 18.39 6.62 1.47
N MET A 52 17.32 6.30 2.18
CA MET A 52 16.02 5.96 1.60
C MET A 52 15.27 7.17 1.04
N SER A 53 15.70 8.41 1.35
CA SER A 53 14.93 9.63 1.08
C SER A 53 13.51 9.55 1.64
N HIS A 54 13.34 8.87 2.78
CA HIS A 54 12.08 8.62 3.43
C HIS A 54 12.01 9.31 4.79
N ARG A 55 10.82 9.66 5.24
CA ARG A 55 10.60 10.16 6.60
C ARG A 55 10.78 9.04 7.60
N PRO A 56 11.22 9.34 8.82
CA PRO A 56 11.20 8.38 9.91
C PRO A 56 9.81 7.78 10.12
N ILE A 57 9.77 6.54 10.59
CA ILE A 57 8.55 5.84 10.94
C ILE A 57 8.47 5.76 12.46
N ASP A 58 7.47 6.42 13.04
CA ASP A 58 7.37 6.54 14.49
C ASP A 58 6.65 5.34 15.13
N VAL A 59 5.73 4.71 14.39
CA VAL A 59 4.86 3.66 14.94
C VAL A 59 5.06 2.32 14.23
N ALA A 60 5.12 1.24 15.01
CA ALA A 60 5.14 -0.12 14.46
C ALA A 60 3.78 -0.46 13.83
N PRO A 61 3.74 -1.02 12.61
CA PRO A 61 2.51 -1.12 11.82
C PRO A 61 1.41 -1.90 12.52
N LEU A 62 1.68 -3.12 12.97
CA LEU A 62 0.64 -3.99 13.52
C LEU A 62 0.01 -3.41 14.80
N THR A 63 0.83 -2.88 15.69
CA THR A 63 0.35 -2.26 16.93
C THR A 63 -0.51 -1.02 16.64
N ALA A 64 -0.05 -0.18 15.72
CA ALA A 64 -0.74 1.04 15.34
C ALA A 64 -2.10 0.78 14.68
N ILE A 65 -2.18 -0.16 13.73
CA ILE A 65 -3.46 -0.49 13.07
C ILE A 65 -4.43 -1.21 14.02
N ALA A 66 -3.94 -2.03 14.97
CA ALA A 66 -4.78 -2.65 15.97
C ALA A 66 -5.44 -1.59 16.89
N MET A 67 -4.66 -0.59 17.32
CA MET A 67 -5.19 0.53 18.11
C MET A 67 -6.15 1.40 17.30
N ALA A 68 -5.86 1.65 16.02
CA ALA A 68 -6.78 2.38 15.14
C ALA A 68 -8.11 1.63 14.97
N ALA A 69 -8.07 0.32 14.76
CA ALA A 69 -9.27 -0.50 14.65
C ALA A 69 -10.11 -0.49 15.94
N ALA A 70 -9.47 -0.42 17.12
CA ALA A 70 -10.15 -0.44 18.42
C ALA A 70 -10.93 0.85 18.71
N VAL A 71 -10.53 1.99 18.13
CA VAL A 71 -11.14 3.31 18.40
C VAL A 71 -12.00 3.85 17.26
N THR A 72 -12.15 3.09 16.18
CA THR A 72 -12.99 3.44 15.01
C THR A 72 -14.08 2.41 14.78
N THR A 73 -15.08 2.76 13.98
CA THR A 73 -16.25 1.93 13.73
C THR A 73 -16.43 1.53 12.27
N THR A 74 -16.01 2.38 11.34
CA THR A 74 -16.19 2.22 9.90
C THR A 74 -14.87 2.19 9.14
N LEU A 75 -13.85 2.87 9.66
CA LEU A 75 -12.53 2.97 9.03
C LEU A 75 -11.89 1.58 8.92
N ARG A 76 -11.56 1.19 7.70
CA ARG A 76 -10.74 0.00 7.47
C ARG A 76 -9.30 0.28 7.88
N VAL A 77 -8.57 -0.77 8.22
CA VAL A 77 -7.18 -0.66 8.66
C VAL A 77 -6.30 -1.65 7.90
N GLY A 78 -5.05 -1.29 7.70
CA GLY A 78 -4.09 -2.17 7.03
C GLY A 78 -2.66 -1.65 7.08
N CYS A 79 -1.75 -2.40 6.52
CA CYS A 79 -0.40 -1.96 6.24
C CYS A 79 -0.18 -1.93 4.72
N ARG A 80 0.44 -0.88 4.23
CA ARG A 80 0.72 -0.74 2.81
C ARG A 80 2.24 -0.61 2.60
N VAL A 81 2.98 -1.71 2.60
CA VAL A 81 2.62 -3.13 2.75
C VAL A 81 3.56 -3.80 3.77
N PHE A 82 3.15 -4.91 4.41
CA PHE A 82 4.06 -5.73 5.21
C PHE A 82 5.14 -6.33 4.33
N ALA A 83 6.40 -6.19 4.71
CA ALA A 83 7.53 -6.88 4.09
C ALA A 83 7.61 -8.30 4.63
N CYS A 84 7.32 -9.31 3.80
CA CYS A 84 7.25 -10.70 4.29
C CYS A 84 8.55 -11.19 4.94
N ASP A 85 9.70 -10.61 4.61
CA ASP A 85 10.99 -10.98 5.20
C ASP A 85 11.15 -10.52 6.66
N PHE A 86 10.34 -9.57 7.13
CA PHE A 86 10.37 -9.09 8.51
C PHE A 86 9.46 -9.89 9.45
N HIS A 87 8.63 -10.79 8.93
CA HIS A 87 7.61 -11.49 9.68
C HIS A 87 7.65 -13.01 9.45
N HIS A 88 7.41 -13.78 10.50
CA HIS A 88 7.20 -15.21 10.32
C HIS A 88 5.78 -15.47 9.76
N PRO A 89 5.60 -16.26 8.67
CA PRO A 89 4.34 -16.36 7.94
C PRO A 89 3.16 -16.85 8.79
N VAL A 90 3.36 -17.85 9.67
CA VAL A 90 2.31 -18.36 10.56
C VAL A 90 1.90 -17.32 11.60
N VAL A 91 2.88 -16.58 12.13
CA VAL A 91 2.61 -15.53 13.13
C VAL A 91 1.79 -14.42 12.48
N LEU A 92 2.25 -13.88 11.33
CA LEU A 92 1.54 -12.82 10.62
C LEU A 92 0.14 -13.27 10.18
N ALA A 93 -0.02 -14.52 9.69
CA ALA A 93 -1.33 -15.06 9.31
C ALA A 93 -2.32 -15.07 10.49
N LYS A 94 -1.84 -15.44 11.68
CA LYS A 94 -2.65 -15.44 12.93
C LYS A 94 -2.98 -14.02 13.37
N GLU A 95 -2.03 -13.10 13.32
CA GLU A 95 -2.21 -11.70 13.70
C GLU A 95 -3.25 -11.03 12.79
N MET A 96 -3.17 -11.26 11.46
CA MET A 96 -4.14 -10.74 10.50
C MET A 96 -5.54 -11.30 10.73
N ALA A 97 -5.68 -12.61 10.96
CA ALA A 97 -6.97 -13.22 11.28
C ALA A 97 -7.56 -12.68 12.60
N THR A 98 -6.70 -12.46 13.60
CA THR A 98 -7.10 -11.87 14.88
C THR A 98 -7.58 -10.44 14.71
N LEU A 99 -6.84 -9.64 13.97
CA LEU A 99 -7.19 -8.25 13.71
C LEU A 99 -8.48 -8.13 12.88
N ASP A 100 -8.64 -8.99 11.88
CA ASP A 100 -9.87 -9.05 11.10
C ASP A 100 -11.08 -9.36 11.97
N MET A 101 -10.96 -10.37 12.84
CA MET A 101 -12.01 -10.75 13.79
C MET A 101 -12.33 -9.63 14.78
N LEU A 102 -11.32 -9.02 15.40
CA LEU A 102 -11.50 -7.97 16.42
C LEU A 102 -11.97 -6.65 15.84
N SER A 103 -11.64 -6.35 14.58
CA SER A 103 -12.14 -5.16 13.87
C SER A 103 -13.52 -5.36 13.25
N GLY A 104 -14.12 -6.55 13.32
CA GLY A 104 -15.40 -6.86 12.68
C GLY A 104 -15.31 -6.86 11.14
N GLY A 105 -14.20 -7.35 10.58
CA GLY A 105 -14.02 -7.49 9.12
C GLY A 105 -13.58 -6.20 8.43
N ARG A 106 -12.82 -5.32 9.12
CA ARG A 106 -12.32 -4.06 8.55
C ARG A 106 -10.84 -4.10 8.14
N LEU A 107 -10.22 -5.28 8.12
CA LEU A 107 -8.82 -5.43 7.72
C LEU A 107 -8.65 -5.47 6.20
N GLU A 108 -7.58 -4.85 5.70
CA GLU A 108 -6.98 -5.06 4.38
C GLU A 108 -5.52 -5.50 4.57
N VAL A 109 -5.17 -6.68 4.04
CA VAL A 109 -3.84 -7.28 4.25
C VAL A 109 -2.91 -6.88 3.10
N GLY A 110 -2.08 -5.88 3.32
CA GLY A 110 -1.07 -5.51 2.34
C GLY A 110 0.23 -6.31 2.52
N LEU A 111 0.72 -6.92 1.46
CA LEU A 111 1.93 -7.75 1.45
C LEU A 111 2.89 -7.33 0.34
N GLY A 112 4.18 -7.40 0.62
CA GLY A 112 5.25 -7.07 -0.32
C GLY A 112 6.50 -7.90 -0.09
N ALA A 113 7.40 -7.87 -1.09
CA ALA A 113 8.65 -8.63 -1.06
C ALA A 113 9.82 -7.84 -0.45
N GLY A 114 9.59 -6.70 0.21
CA GLY A 114 10.65 -5.81 0.68
C GLY A 114 11.40 -5.11 -0.45
N TRP A 115 12.12 -4.01 -0.17
CA TRP A 115 12.77 -3.26 -1.25
C TRP A 115 14.05 -2.50 -0.86
N THR A 116 14.24 -2.15 0.41
CA THR A 116 15.31 -1.23 0.82
C THR A 116 16.49 -1.96 1.45
N ALA A 117 17.63 -1.95 0.76
CA ALA A 117 18.85 -2.62 1.22
C ALA A 117 19.36 -2.04 2.55
N ALA A 118 19.29 -0.72 2.72
CA ALA A 118 19.77 -0.04 3.93
C ALA A 118 19.04 -0.51 5.20
N GLU A 119 17.72 -0.73 5.10
CA GLU A 119 16.94 -1.21 6.24
C GLU A 119 17.20 -2.69 6.55
N TYR A 120 17.32 -3.54 5.53
CA TYR A 120 17.69 -4.95 5.73
C TYR A 120 19.03 -5.08 6.45
N ASP A 121 20.04 -4.31 6.00
CA ASP A 121 21.36 -4.28 6.62
C ASP A 121 21.27 -3.76 8.07
N GLY A 122 20.55 -2.65 8.28
CA GLY A 122 20.35 -2.05 9.61
C GLY A 122 19.61 -2.96 10.60
N LEU A 123 18.71 -3.81 10.12
CA LEU A 123 18.00 -4.79 10.93
C LEU A 123 18.76 -6.11 11.09
N GLY A 124 19.90 -6.30 10.38
CA GLY A 124 20.65 -7.56 10.37
C GLY A 124 19.91 -8.69 9.66
N ILE A 125 19.01 -8.39 8.76
CA ILE A 125 18.24 -9.36 7.98
C ILE A 125 18.92 -9.55 6.62
N PRO A 126 19.26 -10.78 6.20
CA PRO A 126 19.82 -11.02 4.87
C PRO A 126 18.86 -10.61 3.76
N MET A 127 19.31 -9.77 2.83
CA MET A 127 18.53 -9.38 1.67
C MET A 127 18.79 -10.29 0.48
N ASP A 128 17.92 -11.27 0.26
CA ASP A 128 17.99 -12.16 -0.90
C ASP A 128 17.72 -11.41 -2.22
N SER A 129 17.98 -12.12 -3.34
CA SER A 129 17.67 -11.59 -4.67
C SER A 129 16.17 -11.24 -4.78
N PRO A 130 15.80 -10.23 -5.60
CA PRO A 130 14.38 -9.90 -5.82
C PRO A 130 13.54 -11.11 -6.27
N GLY A 131 14.14 -12.02 -7.05
CA GLY A 131 13.48 -13.25 -7.48
C GLY A 131 13.10 -14.15 -6.32
N THR A 132 14.05 -14.44 -5.44
CA THR A 132 13.87 -15.27 -4.24
C THR A 132 12.82 -14.67 -3.31
N ARG A 133 12.87 -13.36 -3.07
CA ARG A 133 11.89 -12.66 -2.22
C ARG A 133 10.47 -12.71 -2.78
N ILE A 134 10.30 -12.61 -4.11
CA ILE A 134 8.99 -12.75 -4.76
C ILE A 134 8.48 -14.19 -4.69
N GLU A 135 9.34 -15.19 -4.81
CA GLU A 135 8.97 -16.61 -4.60
C GLU A 135 8.52 -16.86 -3.17
N ARG A 136 9.28 -16.35 -2.19
CA ARG A 136 8.91 -16.40 -0.77
C ARG A 136 7.56 -15.74 -0.50
N LEU A 137 7.32 -14.54 -1.05
CA LEU A 137 6.02 -13.86 -0.93
C LEU A 137 4.87 -14.73 -1.47
N ALA A 138 5.06 -15.42 -2.59
CA ALA A 138 4.03 -16.29 -3.15
C ALA A 138 3.70 -17.46 -2.21
N GLU A 139 4.70 -18.08 -1.58
CA GLU A 139 4.49 -19.14 -0.60
C GLU A 139 3.84 -18.62 0.70
N TYR A 140 4.21 -17.40 1.15
CA TYR A 140 3.57 -16.74 2.30
C TYR A 140 2.07 -16.55 2.09
N ILE A 141 1.67 -16.03 0.92
CA ILE A 141 0.26 -15.84 0.59
C ILE A 141 -0.48 -17.18 0.59
N GLY A 142 0.13 -18.23 0.05
CA GLY A 142 -0.41 -19.59 0.07
C GLY A 142 -0.65 -20.09 1.49
N LEU A 143 0.34 -19.94 2.38
CA LEU A 143 0.21 -20.29 3.80
C LEU A 143 -0.87 -19.47 4.49
N MET A 144 -0.92 -18.15 4.29
CA MET A 144 -1.90 -17.30 4.95
C MET A 144 -3.33 -17.70 4.57
N ARG A 145 -3.58 -17.97 3.29
CA ARG A 145 -4.87 -18.47 2.83
C ARG A 145 -5.22 -19.81 3.47
N ALA A 146 -4.27 -20.77 3.49
CA ALA A 146 -4.46 -22.06 4.17
C ALA A 146 -4.76 -21.89 5.66
N HIS A 147 -4.04 -20.98 6.35
CA HIS A 147 -4.30 -20.67 7.76
C HIS A 147 -5.74 -20.18 7.98
N TRP A 148 -6.26 -19.38 7.09
CA TRP A 148 -7.59 -18.76 7.20
C TRP A 148 -8.75 -19.70 6.84
N THR A 149 -8.50 -20.89 6.29
CA THR A 149 -9.54 -21.93 6.14
C THR A 149 -9.84 -22.65 7.45
N GLY A 150 -8.87 -22.67 8.38
CA GLY A 150 -8.96 -23.44 9.63
C GLY A 150 -8.72 -24.94 9.47
N GLU A 151 -8.38 -25.40 8.27
CA GLU A 151 -7.99 -26.77 7.98
C GLU A 151 -6.55 -27.04 8.43
N GLN A 152 -6.18 -28.33 8.50
CA GLN A 152 -4.81 -28.72 8.79
C GLN A 152 -3.89 -28.29 7.63
N ILE A 153 -2.78 -27.66 7.97
CA ILE A 153 -1.77 -27.18 7.04
C ILE A 153 -0.60 -28.15 7.05
N ASP A 154 -0.26 -28.66 5.86
CA ASP A 154 0.92 -29.46 5.60
C ASP A 154 1.58 -28.93 4.31
N ILE A 155 2.50 -27.99 4.47
CA ILE A 155 3.22 -27.29 3.36
C ILE A 155 4.70 -27.62 3.46
N SER A 156 5.25 -28.18 2.38
CA SER A 156 6.69 -28.39 2.17
C SER A 156 7.15 -27.56 0.96
N GLY A 157 7.32 -26.26 1.16
CA GLY A 157 7.79 -25.33 0.14
C GLY A 157 9.31 -25.12 0.19
N THR A 158 9.80 -24.27 -0.68
CA THR A 158 11.20 -23.83 -0.67
C THR A 158 11.49 -22.87 0.49
N HIS A 159 10.53 -22.00 0.80
CA HIS A 159 10.64 -20.93 1.78
C HIS A 159 9.72 -21.13 2.99
N VAL A 160 8.65 -21.90 2.85
CA VAL A 160 7.65 -22.12 3.88
C VAL A 160 7.50 -23.63 4.14
N ASN A 161 7.78 -24.05 5.39
CA ASN A 161 7.66 -25.42 5.83
C ASN A 161 6.84 -25.46 7.12
N VAL A 162 5.59 -25.94 7.05
CA VAL A 162 4.64 -25.98 8.17
C VAL A 162 3.86 -27.30 8.10
N HIS A 163 3.85 -28.06 9.19
CA HIS A 163 3.26 -29.38 9.23
C HIS A 163 2.38 -29.58 10.48
N GLY A 164 1.23 -30.26 10.30
CA GLY A 164 0.35 -30.62 11.38
C GLY A 164 -0.27 -29.44 12.13
N PHE A 165 -0.40 -28.27 11.47
CA PHE A 165 -0.86 -27.03 12.08
C PHE A 165 -2.25 -26.64 11.56
N ALA A 166 -3.14 -26.18 12.45
CA ALA A 166 -4.43 -25.64 12.08
C ALA A 166 -4.57 -24.19 12.55
N GLY A 167 -4.95 -23.30 11.64
CA GLY A 167 -5.04 -21.85 11.91
C GLY A 167 -6.23 -21.48 12.78
N ARG A 168 -6.01 -20.62 13.77
CA ARG A 168 -7.05 -19.99 14.61
C ARG A 168 -6.57 -18.61 15.05
N PRO A 169 -7.48 -17.58 15.18
CA PRO A 169 -8.91 -17.61 14.81
C PRO A 169 -9.11 -17.70 13.31
N LEU A 170 -10.33 -17.86 12.84
CA LEU A 170 -10.71 -17.64 11.45
C LEU A 170 -11.04 -16.16 11.26
N PRO A 171 -10.74 -15.57 10.09
CA PRO A 171 -11.19 -14.23 9.77
C PRO A 171 -12.71 -14.15 9.62
N VAL A 172 -13.27 -12.99 9.85
CA VAL A 172 -14.71 -12.70 9.66
C VAL A 172 -15.00 -12.51 8.16
N GLN A 173 -14.10 -11.88 7.44
CA GLN A 173 -14.24 -11.67 6.00
C GLN A 173 -14.07 -13.00 5.25
N GLN A 174 -14.96 -13.27 4.28
CA GLN A 174 -14.96 -14.51 3.51
C GLN A 174 -14.70 -14.21 2.02
N PRO A 175 -13.91 -15.04 1.32
CA PRO A 175 -13.19 -16.23 1.80
C PRO A 175 -11.99 -15.90 2.70
N HIS A 176 -11.52 -14.66 2.70
CA HIS A 176 -10.44 -14.11 3.52
C HIS A 176 -10.45 -12.57 3.45
N PRO A 177 -9.75 -11.85 4.34
CA PRO A 177 -9.54 -10.41 4.20
C PRO A 177 -8.91 -10.08 2.84
N PRO A 178 -9.28 -8.97 2.19
CA PRO A 178 -8.70 -8.60 0.91
C PRO A 178 -7.17 -8.52 1.00
N ILE A 179 -6.49 -9.19 0.08
CA ILE A 179 -5.02 -9.18 -0.02
C ILE A 179 -4.61 -8.12 -1.03
N MET A 180 -3.85 -7.12 -0.54
CA MET A 180 -3.17 -6.14 -1.39
C MET A 180 -1.73 -6.60 -1.64
N ILE A 181 -1.27 -6.53 -2.88
CA ILE A 181 0.15 -6.71 -3.21
C ILE A 181 0.69 -5.43 -3.84
N GLY A 182 1.74 -4.88 -3.25
CA GLY A 182 2.43 -3.70 -3.75
C GLY A 182 3.62 -4.05 -4.64
N GLY A 183 3.78 -3.30 -5.75
CA GLY A 183 4.94 -3.49 -6.62
C GLY A 183 5.00 -2.54 -7.80
N GLY A 184 6.18 -2.52 -8.47
CA GLY A 184 6.44 -1.67 -9.63
C GLY A 184 7.19 -2.37 -10.78
N ALA A 185 7.54 -3.67 -10.63
CA ALA A 185 8.30 -4.44 -11.60
C ALA A 185 7.46 -5.59 -12.20
N PRO A 186 7.80 -6.11 -13.40
CA PRO A 186 6.96 -7.08 -14.11
C PRO A 186 6.65 -8.35 -13.31
N ARG A 187 7.66 -8.91 -12.62
CA ARG A 187 7.51 -10.20 -11.93
C ARG A 187 6.56 -10.11 -10.74
N ILE A 188 6.70 -9.06 -9.91
CA ILE A 188 5.83 -8.85 -8.75
C ILE A 188 4.40 -8.48 -9.19
N LEU A 189 4.23 -7.68 -10.25
CA LEU A 189 2.91 -7.30 -10.74
C LEU A 189 2.15 -8.45 -11.41
N ARG A 190 2.86 -9.37 -12.10
CA ARG A 190 2.23 -10.62 -12.56
C ARG A 190 1.85 -11.54 -11.40
N LEU A 191 2.66 -11.60 -10.34
CA LEU A 191 2.26 -12.31 -9.10
C LEU A 191 1.02 -11.66 -8.48
N ALA A 192 1.00 -10.34 -8.37
CA ALA A 192 -0.15 -9.59 -7.86
C ALA A 192 -1.41 -9.86 -8.68
N GLY A 193 -1.31 -9.86 -10.03
CA GLY A 193 -2.40 -10.25 -10.91
C GLY A 193 -2.96 -11.64 -10.59
N ARG A 194 -2.09 -12.61 -10.30
CA ARG A 194 -2.53 -13.99 -9.97
C ARG A 194 -3.18 -14.10 -8.60
N GLN A 195 -2.72 -13.34 -7.61
CA GLN A 195 -3.00 -13.63 -6.20
C GLN A 195 -3.65 -12.50 -5.41
N ALA A 196 -3.60 -11.25 -5.85
CA ALA A 196 -4.14 -10.15 -5.08
C ALA A 196 -5.60 -9.85 -5.40
N ASP A 197 -6.31 -9.29 -4.43
CA ASP A 197 -7.61 -8.66 -4.61
C ASP A 197 -7.45 -7.16 -4.92
N ILE A 198 -6.40 -6.56 -4.35
CA ILE A 198 -6.01 -5.16 -4.57
C ILE A 198 -4.56 -5.15 -5.07
N VAL A 199 -4.28 -4.45 -6.16
CA VAL A 199 -2.90 -4.26 -6.65
C VAL A 199 -2.50 -2.81 -6.46
N SER A 200 -1.51 -2.59 -5.60
CA SER A 200 -0.90 -1.28 -5.35
C SER A 200 0.22 -1.03 -6.36
N LEU A 201 -0.04 -0.17 -7.34
CA LEU A 201 0.94 0.24 -8.33
C LEU A 201 1.95 1.19 -7.70
N ASN A 202 3.24 0.87 -7.78
CA ASN A 202 4.30 1.61 -7.12
C ASN A 202 5.49 1.89 -8.05
N PHE A 203 6.48 2.64 -7.56
CA PHE A 203 7.75 2.79 -8.26
C PHE A 203 8.47 1.45 -8.42
N ASN A 204 9.33 1.35 -9.43
CA ASN A 204 10.24 0.22 -9.54
C ASN A 204 11.48 0.48 -8.67
N ASN A 205 11.49 -0.12 -7.49
CA ASN A 205 12.57 0.03 -6.50
C ASN A 205 13.56 -1.17 -6.54
N ALA A 206 13.75 -1.80 -7.70
CA ALA A 206 14.65 -2.95 -7.83
C ALA A 206 16.10 -2.64 -7.45
N THR A 207 16.51 -1.38 -7.47
CA THR A 207 17.83 -0.92 -7.03
C THR A 207 17.99 -0.84 -5.51
N GLY A 208 16.92 -1.03 -4.73
CA GLY A 208 16.91 -0.84 -3.28
C GLY A 208 16.89 0.62 -2.83
N LYS A 209 16.74 1.57 -3.76
CA LYS A 209 16.72 3.02 -3.48
C LYS A 209 15.57 3.71 -4.21
N LEU A 210 14.95 4.67 -3.54
CA LEU A 210 14.02 5.60 -4.16
C LEU A 210 14.78 6.85 -4.62
N GLY A 211 14.58 7.27 -5.87
CA GLY A 211 15.27 8.44 -6.40
C GLY A 211 14.69 8.91 -7.73
N ALA A 212 15.35 9.91 -8.34
CA ALA A 212 14.93 10.52 -9.60
C ALA A 212 14.63 9.49 -10.71
N ALA A 213 15.47 8.46 -10.85
CA ALA A 213 15.25 7.40 -11.84
C ALA A 213 13.98 6.58 -11.58
N SER A 214 13.62 6.34 -10.31
CA SER A 214 12.39 5.62 -9.95
C SER A 214 11.15 6.45 -10.30
N VAL A 215 11.21 7.76 -10.05
CA VAL A 215 10.12 8.70 -10.36
C VAL A 215 9.98 8.87 -11.87
N ALA A 216 11.06 9.25 -12.58
CA ALA A 216 11.06 9.42 -14.04
C ALA A 216 10.63 8.14 -14.78
N GLY A 217 11.02 6.95 -14.26
CA GLY A 217 10.64 5.64 -14.78
C GLY A 217 9.23 5.18 -14.38
N SER A 218 8.33 6.07 -13.96
CA SER A 218 6.97 5.72 -13.50
C SER A 218 5.88 6.64 -14.07
N GLY A 219 6.15 7.27 -15.21
CA GLY A 219 5.17 8.09 -15.94
C GLY A 219 3.96 7.31 -16.44
N LEU A 220 3.06 8.00 -17.14
CA LEU A 220 1.75 7.46 -17.54
C LEU A 220 1.84 6.20 -18.42
N ASP A 221 2.76 6.18 -19.38
CA ASP A 221 2.91 5.02 -20.28
C ASP A 221 3.46 3.81 -19.55
N VAL A 222 4.42 4.01 -18.65
CA VAL A 222 4.92 2.94 -17.79
C VAL A 222 3.83 2.44 -16.83
N THR A 223 2.94 3.32 -16.36
CA THR A 223 1.79 2.89 -15.54
C THR A 223 0.82 2.03 -16.35
N ARG A 224 0.57 2.35 -17.62
CA ARG A 224 -0.21 1.48 -18.53
C ARG A 224 0.45 0.12 -18.73
N GLU A 225 1.77 0.10 -18.90
CA GLU A 225 2.54 -1.13 -19.02
C GLU A 225 2.44 -1.99 -17.74
N LYS A 226 2.57 -1.36 -16.56
CA LYS A 226 2.37 -2.03 -15.25
C LYS A 226 0.98 -2.69 -15.16
N ILE A 227 -0.07 -1.99 -15.56
CA ILE A 227 -1.42 -2.54 -15.61
C ILE A 227 -1.50 -3.72 -16.60
N GLY A 228 -0.77 -3.65 -17.71
CA GLY A 228 -0.60 -4.76 -18.63
C GLY A 228 -0.02 -6.01 -17.95
N TRP A 229 1.04 -5.85 -17.16
CA TRP A 229 1.63 -6.98 -16.39
C TRP A 229 0.69 -7.55 -15.34
N VAL A 230 -0.12 -6.72 -14.70
CA VAL A 230 -1.18 -7.20 -13.80
C VAL A 230 -2.20 -8.02 -14.58
N ARG A 231 -2.65 -7.52 -15.73
CA ARG A 231 -3.60 -8.23 -16.60
C ARG A 231 -3.05 -9.56 -17.10
N ASP A 232 -1.79 -9.61 -17.54
CA ASP A 232 -1.11 -10.84 -17.94
C ASP A 232 -1.11 -11.90 -16.81
N GLY A 233 -0.88 -11.44 -15.58
CA GLY A 233 -0.91 -12.34 -14.42
C GLY A 233 -2.31 -12.78 -14.02
N ALA A 234 -3.29 -11.93 -14.18
CA ALA A 234 -4.66 -12.13 -13.71
C ALA A 234 -5.49 -13.03 -14.65
N GLY A 235 -5.24 -12.97 -15.96
CA GLY A 235 -6.12 -13.61 -16.93
C GLY A 235 -7.58 -13.13 -16.76
N ASP A 236 -8.52 -14.06 -16.75
CA ASP A 236 -9.97 -13.79 -16.67
C ASP A 236 -10.41 -13.12 -15.35
N ARG A 237 -9.58 -13.18 -14.30
CA ARG A 237 -9.91 -12.52 -13.04
C ARG A 237 -9.57 -11.03 -12.98
N PHE A 238 -9.01 -10.44 -14.04
CA PHE A 238 -8.55 -9.05 -14.02
C PHE A 238 -9.63 -8.05 -13.60
N ASP A 239 -10.86 -8.24 -14.03
CA ASP A 239 -12.01 -7.39 -13.66
C ASP A 239 -12.43 -7.50 -12.19
N GLN A 240 -11.93 -8.52 -11.46
CA GLN A 240 -12.15 -8.68 -10.02
C GLN A 240 -11.11 -7.90 -9.19
N ILE A 241 -9.99 -7.50 -9.79
CA ILE A 241 -8.90 -6.79 -9.12
C ILE A 241 -9.24 -5.30 -9.00
N GLU A 242 -9.02 -4.74 -7.81
CA GLU A 242 -9.03 -3.30 -7.58
C GLU A 242 -7.62 -2.74 -7.77
N LEU A 243 -7.47 -1.70 -8.59
CA LEU A 243 -6.18 -1.03 -8.79
C LEU A 243 -6.07 0.16 -7.83
N GLU A 244 -4.99 0.15 -7.05
CA GLU A 244 -4.64 1.20 -6.09
C GLU A 244 -3.36 1.92 -6.54
N ILE A 245 -3.28 3.24 -6.24
CA ILE A 245 -2.08 4.03 -6.43
C ILE A 245 -1.86 4.99 -5.26
N GLY A 246 -0.60 5.11 -4.79
CA GLY A 246 -0.22 6.15 -3.84
C GLY A 246 -0.04 7.50 -4.53
N ALA A 247 -0.73 8.53 -4.09
CA ALA A 247 -0.47 9.91 -4.49
C ALA A 247 0.65 10.50 -3.62
N TYR A 248 1.89 10.37 -4.10
CA TYR A 248 3.06 10.83 -3.38
C TYR A 248 3.35 12.32 -3.54
N PHE A 249 2.85 12.91 -4.64
CA PHE A 249 3.00 14.30 -4.99
C PHE A 249 1.63 14.97 -4.97
N VAL A 250 1.33 15.70 -3.90
CA VAL A 250 0.03 16.35 -3.73
C VAL A 250 0.25 17.82 -3.42
N ALA A 251 -0.45 18.69 -4.17
CA ALA A 251 -0.59 20.10 -3.87
C ALA A 251 -2.00 20.55 -4.27
N VAL A 252 -2.79 20.90 -3.25
CA VAL A 252 -4.20 21.31 -3.40
C VAL A 252 -4.29 22.82 -3.27
N GLY A 253 -4.92 23.48 -4.22
CA GLY A 253 -5.16 24.93 -4.21
C GLY A 253 -5.23 25.52 -5.61
N ASP A 254 -5.69 26.78 -5.67
CA ASP A 254 -5.81 27.51 -6.93
C ASP A 254 -4.44 28.03 -7.44
N ASP A 255 -3.48 28.25 -6.55
CA ASP A 255 -2.10 28.62 -6.86
C ASP A 255 -1.10 27.60 -6.28
N ILE A 256 -0.78 26.59 -7.07
CA ILE A 256 0.18 25.54 -6.72
C ILE A 256 1.58 25.79 -7.28
N ALA A 257 1.75 26.79 -8.15
CA ALA A 257 3.02 27.05 -8.85
C ALA A 257 4.24 27.16 -7.91
N PRO A 258 4.14 27.83 -6.72
CA PRO A 258 5.25 27.91 -5.78
C PRO A 258 5.70 26.55 -5.21
N GLN A 259 4.84 25.53 -5.22
CA GLN A 259 5.11 24.20 -4.68
C GLN A 259 5.73 23.26 -5.71
N ILE A 260 5.41 23.45 -6.99
CA ILE A 260 5.77 22.50 -8.06
C ILE A 260 7.28 22.50 -8.34
N ALA A 261 7.90 23.67 -8.51
CA ALA A 261 9.33 23.73 -8.84
C ALA A 261 10.25 23.14 -7.74
N PRO A 262 10.05 23.44 -6.44
CA PRO A 262 10.80 22.79 -5.36
C PRO A 262 10.56 21.27 -5.28
N MET A 263 9.32 20.83 -5.50
CA MET A 263 8.96 19.40 -5.48
C MET A 263 9.63 18.67 -6.65
N ALA A 264 9.55 19.20 -7.87
CA ALA A 264 10.20 18.66 -9.05
C ALA A 264 11.72 18.55 -8.87
N GLY A 265 12.34 19.63 -8.36
CA GLY A 265 13.79 19.67 -8.08
C GLY A 265 14.23 18.62 -7.06
N ARG A 266 13.42 18.35 -6.01
CA ARG A 266 13.72 17.31 -5.02
C ARG A 266 13.80 15.91 -5.63
N TYR A 267 12.99 15.64 -6.65
CA TYR A 267 12.93 14.32 -7.30
C TYR A 267 13.69 14.27 -8.63
N GLY A 268 14.35 15.36 -9.03
CA GLY A 268 15.18 15.44 -10.24
C GLY A 268 14.38 15.26 -11.53
N VAL A 269 13.13 15.69 -11.56
CA VAL A 269 12.24 15.68 -12.73
C VAL A 269 11.86 17.12 -13.11
N SER A 270 11.37 17.34 -14.32
CA SER A 270 10.85 18.66 -14.70
C SER A 270 9.48 18.93 -14.05
N PRO A 271 9.09 20.21 -13.89
CA PRO A 271 7.73 20.55 -13.44
C PRO A 271 6.63 19.92 -14.30
N GLU A 272 6.82 19.86 -15.61
CA GLU A 272 5.86 19.28 -16.55
C GLU A 272 5.71 17.76 -16.36
N GLU A 273 6.83 17.03 -16.19
CA GLU A 273 6.82 15.62 -15.88
C GLU A 273 6.12 15.33 -14.53
N LEU A 274 6.36 16.18 -13.53
CA LEU A 274 5.72 16.04 -12.22
C LEU A 274 4.20 16.25 -12.31
N LEU A 275 3.75 17.30 -12.99
CA LEU A 275 2.32 17.63 -13.14
C LEU A 275 1.53 16.56 -13.89
N SER A 276 2.17 15.87 -14.84
CA SER A 276 1.55 14.76 -15.59
C SER A 276 1.71 13.40 -14.91
N HIS A 277 2.43 13.32 -13.79
CA HIS A 277 2.80 12.06 -13.16
C HIS A 277 1.59 11.33 -12.55
N PRO A 278 1.42 10.00 -12.77
CA PRO A 278 0.28 9.24 -12.23
C PRO A 278 0.17 9.25 -10.70
N HIS A 279 1.31 9.34 -10.00
CA HIS A 279 1.38 9.48 -8.55
C HIS A 279 1.24 10.95 -8.07
N GLY A 280 0.87 11.88 -8.96
CA GLY A 280 0.70 13.30 -8.66
C GLY A 280 -0.76 13.73 -8.71
N LEU A 281 -1.19 14.58 -7.76
CA LEU A 281 -2.51 15.23 -7.75
C LEU A 281 -2.31 16.72 -7.45
N PHE A 282 -2.65 17.56 -8.41
CA PHE A 282 -2.29 18.97 -8.41
C PHE A 282 -3.46 19.86 -8.84
N GLY A 283 -3.58 21.03 -8.21
CA GLY A 283 -4.53 22.07 -8.58
C GLY A 283 -5.68 22.22 -7.59
N SER A 284 -6.72 22.90 -8.00
CA SER A 284 -7.97 23.07 -7.27
C SER A 284 -8.67 21.72 -7.04
N ILE A 285 -9.58 21.68 -6.10
CA ILE A 285 -10.40 20.48 -5.82
C ILE A 285 -11.12 19.99 -7.09
N ALA A 286 -11.60 20.90 -7.94
CA ALA A 286 -12.27 20.57 -9.19
C ALA A 286 -11.32 19.88 -10.18
N GLU A 287 -10.11 20.43 -10.37
CA GLU A 287 -9.09 19.86 -11.27
C GLU A 287 -8.59 18.51 -10.81
N ILE A 288 -8.37 18.32 -9.50
CA ILE A 288 -7.99 17.03 -8.92
C ILE A 288 -9.10 16.00 -9.12
N ARG A 289 -10.37 16.38 -8.88
CA ARG A 289 -11.52 15.52 -9.13
C ARG A 289 -11.59 15.07 -10.59
N ASP A 290 -11.48 16.01 -11.53
CA ASP A 290 -11.55 15.72 -12.96
C ASP A 290 -10.36 14.82 -13.40
N THR A 291 -9.18 15.05 -12.85
CA THR A 291 -8.00 14.19 -13.03
C THR A 291 -8.25 12.76 -12.54
N LEU A 292 -8.84 12.59 -11.36
CA LEU A 292 -9.14 11.27 -10.80
C LEU A 292 -10.18 10.53 -11.65
N VAL A 293 -11.25 11.22 -12.07
CA VAL A 293 -12.27 10.64 -12.97
C VAL A 293 -11.64 10.18 -14.29
N ALA A 294 -10.84 11.03 -14.92
CA ALA A 294 -10.15 10.69 -16.16
C ALA A 294 -9.20 9.48 -15.98
N ARG A 295 -8.46 9.40 -14.86
CA ARG A 295 -7.58 8.26 -14.55
C ARG A 295 -8.36 6.97 -14.31
N ARG A 296 -9.51 7.03 -13.64
CA ARG A 296 -10.38 5.87 -13.50
C ARG A 296 -10.88 5.35 -14.86
N GLU A 297 -11.31 6.24 -15.73
CA GLU A 297 -11.75 5.88 -17.08
C GLU A 297 -10.62 5.29 -17.94
N GLN A 298 -9.43 5.89 -17.91
CA GLN A 298 -8.31 5.50 -18.76
C GLN A 298 -7.52 4.30 -18.22
N LEU A 299 -7.38 4.17 -16.91
CA LEU A 299 -6.48 3.22 -16.24
C LEU A 299 -7.21 2.22 -15.34
N GLY A 300 -8.48 2.47 -15.02
CA GLY A 300 -9.24 1.65 -14.06
C GLY A 300 -8.83 1.87 -12.61
N ILE A 301 -8.07 2.93 -12.29
CA ILE A 301 -7.63 3.24 -10.93
C ILE A 301 -8.75 3.97 -10.20
N SER A 302 -9.28 3.34 -9.16
CA SER A 302 -10.35 3.89 -8.31
C SER A 302 -9.97 3.99 -6.83
N TYR A 303 -8.86 3.38 -6.43
CA TYR A 303 -8.36 3.46 -5.07
C TYR A 303 -7.10 4.33 -5.02
N VAL A 304 -7.14 5.41 -4.24
CA VAL A 304 -6.04 6.38 -4.16
C VAL A 304 -5.66 6.60 -2.71
N THR A 305 -4.38 6.40 -2.39
CA THR A 305 -3.86 6.62 -1.03
C THR A 305 -3.04 7.90 -0.99
N VAL A 306 -3.35 8.79 -0.05
CA VAL A 306 -2.61 10.03 0.21
C VAL A 306 -1.84 9.94 1.54
N ALA A 307 -0.80 10.75 1.70
CA ALA A 307 -0.04 10.81 2.94
C ALA A 307 -0.80 11.58 4.03
N GLN A 308 -0.55 11.25 5.30
CA GLN A 308 -1.11 11.88 6.51
C GLN A 308 -1.06 13.41 6.45
N ARG A 309 0.06 13.98 6.02
CA ARG A 309 0.24 15.43 5.91
C ARG A 309 -0.71 16.14 4.94
N ASN A 310 -1.28 15.40 4.00
CA ASN A 310 -2.22 15.93 3.00
C ASN A 310 -3.70 15.67 3.40
N MET A 311 -3.95 15.10 4.56
CA MET A 311 -5.26 14.62 4.98
C MET A 311 -6.34 15.71 4.91
N ASP A 312 -6.09 16.85 5.55
CA ASP A 312 -7.09 17.91 5.66
C ASP A 312 -7.28 18.68 4.35
N GLU A 313 -6.21 18.98 3.62
CA GLU A 313 -6.32 19.67 2.33
C GLU A 313 -6.97 18.82 1.24
N PHE A 314 -6.84 17.48 1.35
CA PHE A 314 -7.42 16.51 0.42
C PHE A 314 -8.86 16.10 0.78
N ALA A 315 -9.30 16.35 2.01
CA ALA A 315 -10.63 15.96 2.52
C ALA A 315 -11.81 16.41 1.62
N PRO A 316 -11.81 17.62 1.01
CA PRO A 316 -12.89 17.99 0.10
C PRO A 316 -12.97 17.13 -1.17
N VAL A 317 -11.84 16.58 -1.64
CA VAL A 317 -11.83 15.62 -2.77
C VAL A 317 -12.46 14.30 -2.34
N VAL A 318 -12.12 13.82 -1.13
CA VAL A 318 -12.73 12.62 -0.53
C VAL A 318 -14.24 12.80 -0.44
N ALA A 319 -14.71 13.92 0.12
CA ALA A 319 -16.14 14.22 0.26
C ALA A 319 -16.89 14.28 -1.07
N ALA A 320 -16.22 14.72 -2.15
CA ALA A 320 -16.83 14.84 -3.47
C ALA A 320 -16.91 13.52 -4.26
N LEU A 321 -15.96 12.59 -4.03
CA LEU A 321 -15.82 11.41 -4.88
C LEU A 321 -16.00 10.06 -4.16
N ALA A 322 -15.83 9.97 -2.83
CA ALA A 322 -15.92 8.70 -2.15
C ALA A 322 -17.27 8.00 -2.41
N GLY A 323 -17.22 6.75 -2.88
CA GLY A 323 -18.40 5.94 -3.17
C GLY A 323 -19.09 6.24 -4.52
N THR A 324 -18.56 7.20 -5.32
CA THR A 324 -19.16 7.56 -6.63
C THR A 324 -18.64 6.72 -7.77
#